data_a118c66c104654d4ad38d8c24197a4e8
#
_entry.id   a118c66c104654d4ad38d8c24197a4e8
#
_cell.length_a   1.000
_cell.length_b   1.000
_cell.length_c   1.000
_cell.angle_alpha   90.00
_cell.angle_beta   90.00
_cell.angle_gamma   90.00
#
_symmetry.space_group_name_H-M   'P 1'
#
loop_
_entity.id
_entity.type
_entity.pdbx_description
1 polymer ?
#
loop_
_entity_poly.entity_id
_entity_poly.type
_entity_poly.pdbx_seq_one_letter_code
_entity_poly.pdbx_strand_id
1 'polypeptide(L)'
;MKRRVYMDYGAAMPLDSRVMEAMMPYFIQIYGNPSSVHSLGQEPRRALEDSRSKIAQLVGAKTSGEMVFTSGATESNNLAIKGVAYRNKNRGNHIITTTIEHMSVLNPCKSLGKEGFEITYVPVDHQGMVNLEKLEETINDRTILISVMYANGEI
;
A
#
# COMPACT_ATOMS: atom_id res chain seq x y z
N MET A 1 19.06 -12.31 -35.25
CA MET A 1 18.13 -11.41 -34.52
C MET A 1 18.86 -10.87 -33.30
N LYS A 2 18.82 -9.55 -33.03
CA LYS A 2 19.38 -8.98 -31.79
C LYS A 2 18.54 -9.49 -30.62
N ARG A 3 19.18 -10.10 -29.61
CA ARG A 3 18.53 -10.53 -28.36
C ARG A 3 18.02 -9.29 -27.63
N ARG A 4 16.72 -9.20 -27.38
CA ARG A 4 16.14 -8.17 -26.51
C ARG A 4 16.28 -8.63 -25.06
N VAL A 5 16.83 -7.78 -24.20
CA VAL A 5 16.92 -8.02 -22.76
C VAL A 5 16.06 -6.96 -22.09
N TYR A 6 15.07 -7.40 -21.31
CA TYR A 6 14.23 -6.52 -20.50
C TYR A 6 14.83 -6.46 -19.10
N MET A 7 15.16 -5.26 -18.61
CA MET A 7 15.87 -5.05 -17.35
C MET A 7 15.08 -4.14 -16.39
N ASP A 8 13.78 -4.03 -16.57
CA ASP A 8 12.93 -3.12 -15.80
C ASP A 8 11.76 -3.86 -15.10
N TYR A 9 12.09 -4.96 -14.43
CA TYR A 9 11.10 -5.73 -13.66
C TYR A 9 10.55 -4.99 -12.44
N GLY A 10 11.21 -3.89 -12.03
CA GLY A 10 10.68 -3.00 -11.00
C GLY A 10 9.44 -2.22 -11.46
N ALA A 11 9.35 -1.90 -12.75
CA ALA A 11 8.21 -1.19 -13.33
C ALA A 11 7.07 -2.15 -13.71
N ALA A 12 7.39 -3.26 -14.38
CA ALA A 12 6.38 -4.25 -14.80
C ALA A 12 7.05 -5.60 -15.07
N MET A 13 6.34 -6.66 -14.80
CA MET A 13 6.79 -8.04 -15.08
C MET A 13 5.66 -8.87 -15.69
N PRO A 14 6.00 -9.93 -16.46
CA PRO A 14 5.01 -10.85 -17.01
C PRO A 14 4.18 -11.49 -15.89
N LEU A 15 2.90 -11.70 -16.16
CA LEU A 15 2.05 -12.48 -15.26
C LEU A 15 2.48 -13.97 -15.32
N ASP A 16 2.63 -14.61 -14.16
CA ASP A 16 2.88 -16.03 -14.06
C ASP A 16 1.70 -16.83 -14.64
N SER A 17 1.99 -17.83 -15.48
CA SER A 17 0.94 -18.64 -16.13
C SER A 17 0.00 -19.32 -15.14
N ARG A 18 0.52 -19.79 -13.99
CA ARG A 18 -0.27 -20.40 -12.93
C ARG A 18 -1.26 -19.43 -12.31
N VAL A 19 -0.87 -18.16 -12.20
CA VAL A 19 -1.75 -17.09 -11.72
C VAL A 19 -2.83 -16.79 -12.75
N MET A 20 -2.45 -16.70 -14.05
CA MET A 20 -3.43 -16.52 -15.12
C MET A 20 -4.47 -17.66 -15.14
N GLU A 21 -4.03 -18.90 -15.06
CA GLU A 21 -4.90 -20.08 -15.02
C GLU A 21 -5.89 -20.02 -13.84
N ALA A 22 -5.41 -19.63 -12.66
CA ALA A 22 -6.24 -19.47 -11.47
C ALA A 22 -7.27 -18.31 -11.58
N MET A 23 -6.94 -17.26 -12.33
CA MET A 23 -7.81 -16.10 -12.54
C MET A 23 -8.87 -16.32 -13.64
N MET A 24 -8.55 -17.11 -14.67
CA MET A 24 -9.42 -17.30 -15.86
C MET A 24 -10.86 -17.64 -15.56
N PRO A 25 -11.21 -18.53 -14.61
CA PRO A 25 -12.62 -18.83 -14.28
C PRO A 25 -13.42 -17.61 -13.87
N TYR A 26 -12.79 -16.65 -13.17
CA TYR A 26 -13.46 -15.44 -12.67
C TYR A 26 -13.73 -14.40 -13.76
N PHE A 27 -13.05 -14.49 -14.90
CA PHE A 27 -13.32 -13.63 -16.06
C PHE A 27 -14.45 -14.17 -16.95
N ILE A 28 -14.65 -15.51 -16.97
CA ILE A 28 -15.49 -16.13 -18.00
C ILE A 28 -16.72 -16.84 -17.38
N GLN A 29 -16.56 -17.48 -16.23
CA GLN A 29 -17.59 -18.38 -15.63
C GLN A 29 -18.15 -17.82 -14.32
N ILE A 30 -17.29 -17.32 -13.43
CA ILE A 30 -17.62 -16.87 -12.08
C ILE A 30 -17.55 -15.33 -12.01
N TYR A 31 -18.24 -14.66 -12.91
CA TYR A 31 -18.15 -13.21 -13.12
C TYR A 31 -19.18 -12.39 -12.32
N GLY A 32 -19.98 -13.04 -11.47
CA GLY A 32 -21.02 -12.38 -10.69
C GLY A 32 -20.48 -11.32 -9.72
N ASN A 33 -21.27 -10.30 -9.43
CA ASN A 33 -20.90 -9.29 -8.46
C ASN A 33 -20.88 -9.88 -7.03
N PRO A 34 -19.74 -9.85 -6.30
CA PRO A 34 -19.65 -10.40 -4.93
C PRO A 34 -20.61 -9.75 -3.92
N SER A 35 -21.12 -8.55 -4.22
CA SER A 35 -22.09 -7.84 -3.36
C SER A 35 -23.53 -8.30 -3.57
N SER A 36 -23.82 -9.07 -4.63
CA SER A 36 -25.16 -9.56 -4.92
C SER A 36 -25.56 -10.71 -4.00
N VAL A 37 -26.83 -10.71 -3.58
CA VAL A 37 -27.36 -11.71 -2.64
C VAL A 37 -27.78 -13.04 -3.31
N HIS A 38 -27.97 -13.04 -4.62
CA HIS A 38 -28.34 -14.24 -5.39
C HIS A 38 -27.14 -15.19 -5.60
N SER A 39 -27.41 -16.42 -6.03
CA SER A 39 -26.42 -17.50 -6.16
C SER A 39 -25.20 -17.14 -6.99
N LEU A 40 -25.36 -16.42 -8.11
CA LEU A 40 -24.24 -15.98 -8.97
C LEU A 40 -23.30 -14.97 -8.29
N GLY A 41 -23.73 -14.27 -7.25
CA GLY A 41 -22.89 -13.37 -6.47
C GLY A 41 -22.19 -14.07 -5.30
N GLN A 42 -22.76 -15.17 -4.80
CA GLN A 42 -22.21 -15.87 -3.63
C GLN A 42 -20.90 -16.59 -3.92
N GLU A 43 -20.74 -17.17 -5.10
CA GLU A 43 -19.52 -17.89 -5.48
C GLU A 43 -18.30 -16.97 -5.59
N PRO A 44 -18.33 -15.86 -6.35
CA PRO A 44 -17.22 -14.92 -6.36
C PRO A 44 -16.98 -14.26 -5.00
N ARG A 45 -18.03 -14.08 -4.16
CA ARG A 45 -17.85 -13.61 -2.79
C ARG A 45 -17.02 -14.57 -1.95
N ARG A 46 -17.28 -15.89 -2.02
CA ARG A 46 -16.47 -16.88 -1.32
C ARG A 46 -15.02 -16.83 -1.77
N ALA A 47 -14.78 -16.80 -3.07
CA ALA A 47 -13.44 -16.71 -3.62
C ALA A 47 -12.69 -15.45 -3.15
N LEU A 48 -13.38 -14.31 -3.07
CA LEU A 48 -12.81 -13.07 -2.56
C LEU A 48 -12.43 -13.19 -1.07
N GLU A 49 -13.32 -13.74 -0.24
CA GLU A 49 -13.08 -13.91 1.20
C GLU A 49 -12.00 -14.97 1.48
N ASP A 50 -11.94 -16.05 0.71
CA ASP A 50 -10.88 -17.06 0.79
C ASP A 50 -9.53 -16.45 0.43
N SER A 51 -9.47 -15.63 -0.62
CA SER A 51 -8.26 -14.90 -1.01
C SER A 51 -7.81 -13.91 0.07
N ARG A 52 -8.76 -13.18 0.63
CA ARG A 52 -8.53 -12.24 1.75
C ARG A 52 -7.95 -12.96 2.96
N SER A 53 -8.52 -14.11 3.32
CA SER A 53 -8.08 -14.92 4.45
C SER A 53 -6.67 -15.48 4.24
N LYS A 54 -6.34 -15.95 3.03
CA LYS A 54 -5.00 -16.44 2.67
C LYS A 54 -3.95 -15.32 2.77
N ILE A 55 -4.26 -14.13 2.26
CA ILE A 55 -3.35 -12.98 2.37
C ILE A 55 -3.18 -12.56 3.82
N ALA A 56 -4.25 -12.49 4.60
CA ALA A 56 -4.19 -12.19 6.03
C ALA A 56 -3.24 -13.14 6.77
N GLN A 57 -3.35 -14.44 6.52
CA GLN A 57 -2.43 -15.44 7.10
C GLN A 57 -0.97 -15.22 6.68
N LEU A 58 -0.72 -14.94 5.40
CA LEU A 58 0.63 -14.71 4.87
C LEU A 58 1.32 -13.49 5.49
N VAL A 59 0.58 -12.44 5.79
CA VAL A 59 1.12 -11.20 6.39
C VAL A 59 1.01 -11.19 7.93
N GLY A 60 0.50 -12.25 8.55
CA GLY A 60 0.36 -12.35 10.00
C GLY A 60 -0.73 -11.44 10.58
N ALA A 61 -1.74 -11.05 9.81
CA ALA A 61 -2.89 -10.30 10.30
C ALA A 61 -3.74 -11.16 11.24
N LYS A 62 -4.35 -10.55 12.26
CA LYS A 62 -5.18 -11.25 13.25
C LYS A 62 -6.50 -11.73 12.64
N THR A 63 -7.07 -10.95 11.75
CA THR A 63 -8.33 -11.26 11.08
C THR A 63 -8.27 -10.86 9.59
N SER A 64 -9.04 -11.53 8.75
CA SER A 64 -9.18 -11.16 7.34
C SER A 64 -9.80 -9.77 7.14
N GLY A 65 -10.57 -9.27 8.12
CA GLY A 65 -11.15 -7.92 8.09
C GLY A 65 -10.13 -6.78 8.12
N GLU A 66 -8.87 -7.06 8.49
CA GLU A 66 -7.77 -6.08 8.43
C GLU A 66 -7.24 -5.87 7.01
N MET A 67 -7.62 -6.76 6.07
CA MET A 67 -7.17 -6.69 4.68
C MET A 67 -8.14 -5.88 3.82
N VAL A 68 -7.62 -4.88 3.13
CA VAL A 68 -8.39 -4.07 2.19
C VAL A 68 -7.79 -4.22 0.80
N PHE A 69 -8.57 -4.72 -0.16
CA PHE A 69 -8.16 -4.75 -1.57
C PHE A 69 -8.36 -3.38 -2.21
N THR A 70 -7.36 -2.94 -2.94
CA THR A 70 -7.35 -1.67 -3.68
C THR A 70 -6.96 -1.91 -5.14
N SER A 71 -7.12 -0.89 -5.97
CA SER A 71 -6.71 -0.95 -7.39
C SER A 71 -5.19 -0.97 -7.60
N GLY A 72 -4.40 -0.71 -6.54
CA GLY A 72 -2.95 -0.71 -6.61
C GLY A 72 -2.29 0.06 -5.45
N ALA A 73 -0.95 0.06 -5.42
CA ALA A 73 -0.17 0.64 -4.33
C ALA A 73 -0.45 2.14 -4.10
N THR A 74 -0.73 2.90 -5.16
CA THR A 74 -1.06 4.33 -5.02
C THR A 74 -2.34 4.54 -4.21
N GLU A 75 -3.39 3.77 -4.46
CA GLU A 75 -4.61 3.83 -3.66
C GLU A 75 -4.37 3.33 -2.24
N SER A 76 -3.63 2.24 -2.07
CA SER A 76 -3.28 1.70 -0.74
C SER A 76 -2.55 2.73 0.11
N ASN A 77 -1.53 3.40 -0.43
CA ASN A 77 -0.77 4.42 0.28
C ASN A 77 -1.63 5.64 0.63
N ASN A 78 -2.48 6.10 -0.30
CA ASN A 78 -3.42 7.20 -0.02
C ASN A 78 -4.42 6.82 1.07
N LEU A 79 -4.99 5.61 1.00
CA LEU A 79 -5.93 5.11 2.00
C LEU A 79 -5.28 5.03 3.38
N ALA A 80 -4.08 4.46 3.47
CA ALA A 80 -3.36 4.32 4.73
C ALA A 80 -2.99 5.68 5.32
N ILE A 81 -2.31 6.53 4.56
CA ILE A 81 -1.79 7.83 5.05
C ILE A 81 -2.94 8.76 5.44
N LYS A 82 -3.89 8.99 4.52
CA LYS A 82 -5.02 9.88 4.78
C LYS A 82 -5.98 9.30 5.81
N GLY A 83 -6.22 7.98 5.76
CA GLY A 83 -7.07 7.30 6.73
C GLY A 83 -6.55 7.44 8.16
N VAL A 84 -5.25 7.19 8.37
CA VAL A 84 -4.60 7.36 9.68
C VAL A 84 -4.62 8.83 10.11
N ALA A 85 -4.29 9.76 9.20
CA ALA A 85 -4.26 11.19 9.49
C ALA A 85 -5.63 11.70 9.96
N TYR A 86 -6.69 11.46 9.19
CA TYR A 86 -8.04 11.92 9.54
C TYR A 86 -8.60 11.22 10.79
N ARG A 87 -8.35 9.92 10.93
CA ARG A 87 -8.81 9.16 12.10
C ARG A 87 -8.19 9.65 13.40
N ASN A 88 -6.95 10.11 13.36
CA ASN A 88 -6.20 10.53 14.55
C ASN A 88 -6.08 12.05 14.70
N LYS A 89 -6.76 12.86 13.90
CA LYS A 89 -6.68 14.32 13.91
C LYS A 89 -6.89 14.95 15.30
N ASN A 90 -7.71 14.32 16.14
CA ASN A 90 -7.97 14.80 17.52
C ASN A 90 -6.84 14.41 18.50
N ARG A 91 -5.91 13.54 18.12
CA ARG A 91 -4.78 13.08 18.94
C ARG A 91 -3.49 13.83 18.61
N GLY A 92 -3.38 14.28 17.36
CA GLY A 92 -2.22 14.99 16.86
C GLY A 92 -2.35 15.27 15.36
N ASN A 93 -1.39 16.03 14.86
CA ASN A 93 -1.38 16.47 13.45
C ASN A 93 0.00 16.31 12.80
N HIS A 94 0.96 15.63 13.44
CA HIS A 94 2.31 15.48 12.95
C HIS A 94 2.50 14.13 12.26
N ILE A 95 3.04 14.16 11.05
CA ILE A 95 3.34 12.99 10.20
C ILE A 95 4.81 13.06 9.81
N ILE A 96 5.52 11.97 9.98
CA ILE A 96 6.92 11.81 9.61
C ILE A 96 7.02 10.87 8.41
N THR A 97 7.81 11.25 7.42
CA THR A 97 8.14 10.41 6.27
C THR A 97 9.57 10.67 5.80
N THR A 98 10.07 9.96 4.79
CA THR A 98 11.44 10.18 4.29
C THR A 98 11.44 11.01 3.00
N THR A 99 12.64 11.55 2.66
CA THR A 99 12.81 12.35 1.44
C THR A 99 12.80 11.50 0.16
N ILE A 100 13.00 10.19 0.27
CA ILE A 100 13.14 9.25 -0.86
C ILE A 100 11.89 8.43 -1.14
N GLU A 101 10.77 8.75 -0.51
CA GLU A 101 9.52 8.03 -0.69
C GLU A 101 8.97 8.16 -2.11
N HIS A 102 8.23 7.13 -2.53
CA HIS A 102 7.50 7.17 -3.79
C HIS A 102 6.45 8.30 -3.78
N MET A 103 6.14 8.84 -4.96
CA MET A 103 5.17 9.95 -5.11
C MET A 103 3.77 9.62 -4.55
N SER A 104 3.39 8.34 -4.50
CA SER A 104 2.13 7.91 -3.86
C SER A 104 2.09 8.11 -2.34
N VAL A 105 3.24 8.35 -1.70
CA VAL A 105 3.40 8.73 -0.29
C VAL A 105 3.62 10.24 -0.16
N LEU A 106 4.52 10.81 -0.96
CA LEU A 106 4.86 12.24 -0.87
C LEU A 106 3.66 13.14 -1.20
N ASN A 107 2.87 12.78 -2.23
CA ASN A 107 1.74 13.62 -2.65
C ASN A 107 0.61 13.68 -1.60
N PRO A 108 0.12 12.57 -1.00
CA PRO A 108 -0.83 12.66 0.09
C PRO A 108 -0.28 13.41 1.30
N CYS A 109 1.01 13.26 1.67
CA CYS A 109 1.63 14.06 2.72
C CYS A 109 1.60 15.56 2.40
N LYS A 110 1.99 15.96 1.17
CA LYS A 110 1.89 17.35 0.72
C LYS A 110 0.45 17.89 0.76
N SER A 111 -0.53 17.06 0.39
CA SER A 111 -1.95 17.43 0.47
C SER A 111 -2.38 17.69 1.91
N LEU A 112 -2.04 16.77 2.82
CA LEU A 112 -2.34 16.90 4.25
C LEU A 112 -1.67 18.13 4.86
N GLY A 113 -0.44 18.47 4.43
CA GLY A 113 0.24 19.70 4.84
C GLY A 113 -0.58 20.97 4.51
N LYS A 114 -1.26 21.01 3.37
CA LYS A 114 -2.18 22.13 3.01
C LYS A 114 -3.46 22.14 3.85
N GLU A 115 -3.79 21.03 4.49
CA GLU A 115 -4.96 20.86 5.36
C GLU A 115 -4.65 21.09 6.86
N GLY A 116 -3.41 21.53 7.18
CA GLY A 116 -2.99 21.87 8.52
C GLY A 116 -2.28 20.75 9.29
N PHE A 117 -1.89 19.66 8.63
CA PHE A 117 -0.98 18.68 9.22
C PHE A 117 0.47 19.18 9.09
N GLU A 118 1.27 18.90 10.10
CA GLU A 118 2.71 19.13 10.11
C GLU A 118 3.40 17.91 9.48
N ILE A 119 4.18 18.12 8.42
CA ILE A 119 4.87 17.03 7.73
C ILE A 119 6.37 17.21 7.87
N THR A 120 7.04 16.23 8.49
CA THR A 120 8.49 16.20 8.56
C THR A 120 9.06 15.16 7.60
N TYR A 121 9.99 15.60 6.76
CA TYR A 121 10.71 14.75 5.82
C TYR A 121 12.10 14.46 6.38
N VAL A 122 12.32 13.26 6.91
CA VAL A 122 13.61 12.84 7.43
C VAL A 122 14.57 12.58 6.27
N PRO A 123 15.76 13.17 6.26
CA PRO A 123 16.76 12.92 5.23
C PRO A 123 17.34 11.51 5.36
N VAL A 124 17.86 11.01 4.24
CA VAL A 124 18.64 9.79 4.17
C VAL A 124 20.09 10.13 3.82
N ASP A 125 21.00 9.19 4.04
CA ASP A 125 22.38 9.30 3.61
C ASP A 125 22.55 8.97 2.11
N HIS A 126 23.79 8.94 1.62
CA HIS A 126 24.12 8.65 0.22
C HIS A 126 23.82 7.20 -0.21
N GLN A 127 23.53 6.29 0.74
CA GLN A 127 23.12 4.91 0.49
C GLN A 127 21.62 4.71 0.63
N GLY A 128 20.87 5.79 0.88
CA GLY A 128 19.42 5.74 1.09
C GLY A 128 19.00 5.30 2.50
N MET A 129 19.95 5.21 3.44
CA MET A 129 19.65 4.81 4.81
C MET A 129 19.10 5.98 5.62
N VAL A 130 17.99 5.72 6.32
CA VAL A 130 17.38 6.72 7.20
C VAL A 130 18.26 6.97 8.43
N ASN A 131 18.46 8.24 8.77
CA ASN A 131 19.13 8.61 10.01
C ASN A 131 18.16 8.40 11.18
N LEU A 132 18.39 7.32 11.94
CA LEU A 132 17.51 6.92 13.05
C LEU A 132 17.54 7.92 14.21
N GLU A 133 18.69 8.56 14.51
CA GLU A 133 18.78 9.56 15.56
C GLU A 133 17.91 10.78 15.22
N LYS A 134 18.01 11.28 13.97
CA LYS A 134 17.15 12.37 13.48
C LYS A 134 15.68 11.99 13.44
N LEU A 135 15.37 10.73 13.10
CA LEU A 135 14.00 10.25 13.12
C LEU A 135 13.45 10.30 14.55
N GLU A 136 14.21 9.79 15.52
CA GLU A 136 13.82 9.76 16.93
C GLU A 136 13.65 11.19 17.51
N GLU A 137 14.59 12.10 17.24
CA GLU A 137 14.49 13.51 17.62
C GLU A 137 13.25 14.23 17.07
N THR A 138 12.74 13.76 15.93
CA THR A 138 11.57 14.35 15.27
C THR A 138 10.25 13.92 15.90
N ILE A 139 10.22 12.77 16.58
CA ILE A 139 9.00 12.24 17.21
C ILE A 139 8.61 13.13 18.40
N ASN A 140 7.33 13.51 18.44
CA ASN A 140 6.76 14.30 19.54
C ASN A 140 5.32 13.84 19.85
N ASP A 141 4.73 14.41 20.90
CA ASP A 141 3.40 14.03 21.40
C ASP A 141 2.26 14.21 20.37
N ARG A 142 2.49 14.99 19.32
CA ARG A 142 1.54 15.20 18.21
C ARG A 142 1.77 14.25 17.05
N THR A 143 2.82 13.38 17.09
CA THR A 143 3.13 12.43 16.03
C THR A 143 2.10 11.33 15.98
N ILE A 144 1.39 11.20 14.86
CA ILE A 144 0.32 10.22 14.65
C ILE A 144 0.66 9.16 13.60
N LEU A 145 1.68 9.42 12.78
CA LEU A 145 2.09 8.50 11.73
C LEU A 145 3.57 8.68 11.42
N ILE A 146 4.26 7.56 11.28
CA ILE A 146 5.60 7.47 10.69
C ILE A 146 5.49 6.52 9.49
N SER A 147 5.83 7.01 8.29
CA SER A 147 5.78 6.24 7.05
C SER A 147 7.15 6.22 6.41
N VAL A 148 7.76 5.06 6.36
CA VAL A 148 9.11 4.84 5.81
C VAL A 148 9.07 3.65 4.86
N MET A 149 9.54 3.83 3.63
CA MET A 149 9.65 2.72 2.68
C MET A 149 10.67 1.69 3.15
N TYR A 150 10.38 0.43 2.94
CA TYR A 150 11.26 -0.67 3.33
C TYR A 150 12.52 -0.75 2.46
N ALA A 151 12.37 -0.49 1.17
CA ALA A 151 13.46 -0.48 0.20
C ALA A 151 13.11 0.48 -0.95
N ASN A 152 14.12 1.17 -1.47
CA ASN A 152 13.97 2.00 -2.66
C ASN A 152 14.46 1.22 -3.88
N GLY A 153 13.69 1.22 -4.96
CA GLY A 153 14.03 0.53 -6.21
C GLY A 153 14.81 1.38 -7.22
N GLU A 154 15.08 2.67 -6.91
CA GLU A 154 15.68 3.63 -7.84
C GLU A 154 17.05 4.13 -7.40
N ILE A 155 17.46 3.93 -6.14
CA ILE A 155 18.75 4.34 -5.57
C ILE A 155 19.51 3.16 -4.98
#